data_cba1dd14fefe0e1091112507f4022786
#
_entry.id   cba1dd14fefe0e1091112507f4022786
#
_cell.length_a   1.000
_cell.length_b   1.000
_cell.length_c   1.000
_cell.angle_alpha   90.00
_cell.angle_beta   90.00
_cell.angle_gamma   90.00
#
_symmetry.space_group_name_H-M   'P 1'
#
loop_
_entity.id
_entity.type
_entity.pdbx_description
1 polymer ?
#
loop_
_entity_poly.entity_id
_entity_poly.type
_entity_poly.pdbx_seq_one_letter_code
_entity_poly.pdbx_strand_id
1 'polypeptide(L)'
;MALTQQFKHCGNPFRVDTYKGCDFGCKYCFANCRGGNLNKGFQIADFSIIEKNFKKAFDDDKETKNLTIEMLRHRVPLHLGGMSDPFQTRENEYKITYKLLELTKKYNYPVLISTKTSHIPEEYFEVLDNRIHAFQISLMSMDEEYIRKFETRTPLPKERKAFARLLKDRGFWVSIRIQPLIKIQHGLDVVKELSGIVDYITVEHIKIGNDNANKKQMFIDMELNPSDFKSCGREYEFMTDIKRENILRLKAISKCPIGCGDNDLHEFSDSNNCCGIDTINENFNEWIKYNSMYINKTNDDTQWYPKCNCSSCVNNEGRVSGWCFQDYVQDYMKNPKKEGLCKVKLD
;
A
#
# COMPACT_ATOMS: atom_id res chain seq x y z
N MET A 1 -4.04 -2.99 14.09
CA MET A 1 -2.99 -3.43 13.14
C MET A 1 -3.40 -4.75 12.52
N ALA A 2 -3.11 -4.96 11.23
CA ALA A 2 -3.50 -6.17 10.50
C ALA A 2 -2.52 -6.46 9.35
N LEU A 3 -2.40 -7.73 8.96
CA LEU A 3 -1.68 -8.11 7.75
C LEU A 3 -2.56 -8.00 6.52
N THR A 4 -2.00 -7.55 5.40
CA THR A 4 -2.66 -7.62 4.11
C THR A 4 -2.65 -9.06 3.58
N GLN A 5 -3.67 -9.42 2.82
CA GLN A 5 -3.70 -10.72 2.12
C GLN A 5 -2.79 -10.74 0.87
N GLN A 6 -2.30 -9.60 0.42
CA GLN A 6 -1.39 -9.48 -0.73
C GLN A 6 0.08 -9.59 -0.32
N PHE A 7 0.36 -10.37 0.67
CA PHE A 7 1.69 -10.48 1.27
C PHE A 7 2.79 -10.86 0.27
N LYS A 8 2.49 -11.71 -0.69
CA LYS A 8 3.43 -12.16 -1.72
C LYS A 8 4.04 -10.99 -2.51
N HIS A 9 3.22 -9.99 -2.80
CA HIS A 9 3.57 -8.89 -3.69
C HIS A 9 3.72 -7.57 -2.96
N CYS A 10 3.49 -7.56 -1.65
CA CYS A 10 3.48 -6.36 -0.86
C CYS A 10 4.72 -6.28 0.01
N GLY A 11 5.64 -5.39 -0.32
CA GLY A 11 6.81 -5.07 0.51
C GLY A 11 6.44 -4.45 1.86
N ASN A 12 5.17 -4.01 2.00
CA ASN A 12 4.66 -3.37 3.20
C ASN A 12 3.35 -4.03 3.67
N PRO A 13 3.41 -5.28 4.16
CA PRO A 13 2.22 -6.07 4.43
C PRO A 13 1.52 -5.73 5.74
N PHE A 14 2.16 -4.97 6.63
CA PHE A 14 1.68 -4.73 7.98
C PHE A 14 0.97 -3.38 8.07
N ARG A 15 -0.37 -3.40 8.14
CA ARG A 15 -1.20 -2.19 8.10
C ARG A 15 -1.64 -1.72 9.46
N VAL A 16 -1.72 -0.40 9.58
CA VAL A 16 -2.42 0.29 10.67
C VAL A 16 -3.30 1.37 10.05
N ASP A 17 -4.57 1.40 10.43
CA ASP A 17 -5.49 2.48 10.10
C ASP A 17 -5.94 3.13 11.41
N THR A 18 -5.71 4.43 11.53
CA THR A 18 -6.08 5.22 12.71
C THR A 18 -7.57 5.48 12.77
N TYR A 19 -8.23 5.35 11.63
CA TYR A 19 -9.68 5.53 11.47
C TYR A 19 -10.27 4.39 10.64
N LYS A 20 -11.54 4.09 10.86
CA LYS A 20 -12.39 3.35 9.95
C LYS A 20 -13.48 4.27 9.43
N GLY A 21 -13.68 4.25 8.12
CA GLY A 21 -14.42 5.27 7.42
C GLY A 21 -13.54 6.48 7.07
N CYS A 22 -13.78 7.06 5.92
CA CYS A 22 -13.01 8.18 5.38
C CYS A 22 -13.98 9.23 4.83
N ASP A 23 -13.75 10.49 5.15
CA ASP A 23 -14.62 11.59 4.76
C ASP A 23 -14.29 12.19 3.38
N PHE A 24 -13.25 11.71 2.69
CA PHE A 24 -12.90 12.17 1.34
C PHE A 24 -13.89 11.75 0.24
N GLY A 25 -14.67 10.68 0.46
CA GLY A 25 -15.81 10.32 -0.38
C GLY A 25 -15.45 9.90 -1.81
N CYS A 26 -14.34 9.23 -2.01
CA CYS A 26 -13.94 8.73 -3.34
C CYS A 26 -14.93 7.68 -3.85
N LYS A 27 -15.51 7.89 -5.03
CA LYS A 27 -16.54 7.00 -5.62
C LYS A 27 -16.02 5.62 -5.98
N TYR A 28 -14.75 5.50 -6.30
CA TYR A 28 -14.08 4.24 -6.66
C TYR A 28 -13.46 3.51 -5.46
N CYS A 29 -13.63 4.01 -4.23
CA CYS A 29 -12.90 3.50 -3.07
C CYS A 29 -13.18 2.02 -2.82
N PHE A 30 -12.15 1.20 -2.93
CA PHE A 30 -12.26 -0.25 -2.70
C PHE A 30 -12.62 -0.62 -1.25
N ALA A 31 -12.30 0.25 -0.29
CA ALA A 31 -12.66 0.05 1.10
C ALA A 31 -14.18 -0.03 1.30
N ASN A 32 -14.95 0.57 0.40
CA ASN A 32 -16.41 0.52 0.42
C ASN A 32 -16.96 -0.86 0.01
N CYS A 33 -16.20 -1.61 -0.80
CA CYS A 33 -16.61 -2.90 -1.34
C CYS A 33 -16.06 -4.09 -0.52
N ARG A 34 -14.98 -3.90 0.25
CA ARG A 34 -14.29 -4.98 0.97
C ARG A 34 -14.67 -5.07 2.45
N GLY A 35 -15.91 -5.37 2.72
CA GLY A 35 -16.39 -5.64 4.11
C GLY A 35 -16.43 -4.40 4.99
N GLY A 36 -16.52 -3.30 4.31
CA GLY A 36 -16.26 -2.18 4.98
C GLY A 36 -17.04 -1.47 5.89
N ASN A 37 -16.61 -0.49 5.86
CA ASN A 37 -16.64 0.48 6.91
C ASN A 37 -17.75 1.50 6.73
N LEU A 38 -18.31 1.65 5.54
CA LEU A 38 -19.43 2.56 5.32
C LEU A 38 -20.71 2.15 6.06
N ASN A 39 -20.97 0.86 6.14
CA ASN A 39 -22.19 0.35 6.80
C ASN A 39 -22.06 0.28 8.34
N LYS A 40 -20.87 0.48 8.90
CA LYS A 40 -20.62 0.40 10.34
C LYS A 40 -20.38 1.76 10.99
N GLY A 41 -20.51 2.83 10.22
CA GLY A 41 -20.22 4.17 10.67
C GLY A 41 -18.73 4.45 10.90
N PHE A 42 -18.44 5.67 11.31
CA PHE A 42 -17.09 6.11 11.66
C PHE A 42 -16.64 5.45 12.97
N GLN A 43 -15.41 4.97 12.99
CA GLN A 43 -14.77 4.43 14.20
C GLN A 43 -13.34 4.97 14.31
N ILE A 44 -12.92 5.16 15.53
CA ILE A 44 -11.55 5.55 15.89
C ILE A 44 -10.81 4.30 16.34
N ALA A 45 -9.54 4.15 15.94
CA ALA A 45 -8.72 3.08 16.45
C ALA A 45 -8.49 3.28 17.96
N ASP A 46 -8.57 2.18 18.70
CA ASP A 46 -8.18 2.21 20.12
C ASP A 46 -6.65 2.30 20.23
N PHE A 47 -6.19 3.53 20.48
CA PHE A 47 -4.77 3.82 20.58
C PHE A 47 -4.09 3.06 21.72
N SER A 48 -4.81 2.78 22.82
CA SER A 48 -4.26 2.06 23.96
C SER A 48 -3.80 0.63 23.59
N ILE A 49 -4.53 -0.01 22.67
CA ILE A 49 -4.14 -1.33 22.13
C ILE A 49 -2.87 -1.21 21.27
N ILE A 50 -2.77 -0.16 20.46
CA ILE A 50 -1.58 0.06 19.62
C ILE A 50 -0.36 0.28 20.53
N GLU A 51 -0.46 1.18 21.48
CA GLU A 51 0.60 1.49 22.43
C GLU A 51 1.01 0.26 23.24
N LYS A 52 0.04 -0.52 23.74
CA LYS A 52 0.30 -1.78 24.46
C LYS A 52 1.08 -2.79 23.61
N ASN A 53 0.78 -2.88 22.31
CA ASN A 53 1.52 -3.78 21.42
C ASN A 53 2.96 -3.31 21.20
N PHE A 54 3.20 -2.01 21.05
CA PHE A 54 4.55 -1.46 20.98
C PHE A 54 5.35 -1.71 22.29
N LYS A 55 4.77 -1.42 23.45
CA LYS A 55 5.38 -1.71 24.75
C LYS A 55 5.74 -3.19 24.88
N LYS A 56 4.83 -4.09 24.52
CA LYS A 56 5.10 -5.53 24.54
C LYS A 56 6.17 -5.97 23.55
N ALA A 57 6.29 -5.29 22.40
CA ALA A 57 7.28 -5.64 21.41
C ALA A 57 8.70 -5.20 21.82
N PHE A 58 8.85 -4.03 22.43
CA PHE A 58 10.13 -3.37 22.63
C PHE A 58 10.57 -3.22 24.08
N ASP A 59 9.63 -3.23 25.03
CA ASP A 59 9.91 -3.07 26.45
C ASP A 59 9.77 -4.40 27.22
N ASP A 60 9.36 -5.50 26.56
CA ASP A 60 9.16 -6.82 27.17
C ASP A 60 9.81 -7.91 26.31
N ASP A 61 10.79 -8.63 26.86
CA ASP A 61 11.52 -9.70 26.17
C ASP A 61 10.80 -11.07 26.21
N LYS A 62 9.60 -11.14 26.80
CA LYS A 62 8.87 -12.40 26.91
C LYS A 62 8.48 -12.92 25.53
N GLU A 63 8.61 -14.23 25.36
CA GLU A 63 8.10 -14.93 24.20
C GLU A 63 6.59 -14.67 24.04
N THR A 64 6.15 -14.54 22.79
CA THR A 64 4.76 -14.32 22.47
C THR A 64 4.34 -15.18 21.28
N LYS A 65 3.06 -15.53 21.26
CA LYS A 65 2.41 -16.15 20.08
C LYS A 65 1.60 -15.12 19.28
N ASN A 66 1.68 -13.84 19.65
CA ASN A 66 0.93 -12.78 19.01
C ASN A 66 1.67 -12.28 17.77
N LEU A 67 1.14 -12.59 16.59
CA LEU A 67 1.73 -12.21 15.32
C LEU A 67 1.99 -10.70 15.20
N THR A 68 1.10 -9.85 15.71
CA THR A 68 1.30 -8.39 15.68
C THR A 68 2.56 -7.97 16.44
N ILE A 69 2.82 -8.57 17.60
CA ILE A 69 4.01 -8.28 18.40
C ILE A 69 5.27 -8.78 17.69
N GLU A 70 5.21 -9.99 17.12
CA GLU A 70 6.33 -10.54 16.35
C GLU A 70 6.65 -9.66 15.12
N MET A 71 5.64 -9.19 14.38
CA MET A 71 5.85 -8.29 13.26
C MET A 71 6.50 -6.97 13.70
N LEU A 72 6.10 -6.43 14.86
CA LEU A 72 6.74 -5.25 15.44
C LEU A 72 8.20 -5.52 15.80
N ARG A 73 8.51 -6.63 16.46
CA ARG A 73 9.89 -7.01 16.85
C ARG A 73 10.81 -7.14 15.65
N HIS A 74 10.29 -7.71 14.57
CA HIS A 74 11.01 -7.83 13.29
C HIS A 74 11.03 -6.52 12.48
N ARG A 75 10.50 -5.44 13.04
CA ARG A 75 10.48 -4.09 12.41
C ARG A 75 9.88 -4.08 11.01
N VAL A 76 8.85 -4.91 10.78
CA VAL A 76 8.12 -4.89 9.52
C VAL A 76 7.48 -3.53 9.35
N PRO A 77 7.82 -2.77 8.29
CA PRO A 77 7.32 -1.41 8.15
C PRO A 77 5.80 -1.33 8.24
N LEU A 78 5.27 -0.35 8.97
CA LEU A 78 3.83 -0.09 9.01
C LEU A 78 3.37 0.64 7.76
N HIS A 79 2.27 0.18 7.20
CA HIS A 79 1.51 0.92 6.20
C HIS A 79 0.37 1.65 6.88
N LEU A 80 0.49 2.95 7.04
CA LEU A 80 -0.54 3.82 7.60
C LEU A 80 -1.41 4.38 6.47
N GLY A 81 -2.73 4.27 6.61
CA GLY A 81 -3.66 4.80 5.62
C GLY A 81 -4.04 3.83 4.50
N GLY A 82 -4.01 2.53 4.78
CA GLY A 82 -4.37 1.50 3.79
C GLY A 82 -5.86 1.42 3.47
N MET A 83 -6.75 1.76 4.43
CA MET A 83 -8.20 1.67 4.27
C MET A 83 -8.94 3.00 4.49
N SER A 84 -8.30 3.96 5.14
CA SER A 84 -8.83 5.30 5.37
C SER A 84 -7.69 6.31 5.35
N ASP A 85 -7.97 7.55 5.02
CA ASP A 85 -6.92 8.57 5.05
C ASP A 85 -6.57 8.94 6.50
N PRO A 86 -5.28 8.90 6.89
CA PRO A 86 -4.86 9.22 8.25
C PRO A 86 -4.97 10.71 8.58
N PHE A 87 -5.01 11.59 7.57
CA PHE A 87 -5.13 13.05 7.72
C PHE A 87 -6.49 13.57 7.23
N GLN A 88 -7.54 12.74 7.30
CA GLN A 88 -8.90 13.20 7.07
C GLN A 88 -9.31 14.27 8.10
N THR A 89 -10.38 15.03 7.85
CA THR A 89 -10.77 16.18 8.69
C THR A 89 -10.95 15.84 10.17
N ARG A 90 -11.34 14.62 10.48
CA ARG A 90 -11.49 14.14 11.86
C ARG A 90 -10.18 14.00 12.64
N GLU A 91 -9.04 13.94 11.95
CA GLU A 91 -7.75 13.94 12.62
C GLU A 91 -7.51 15.23 13.42
N ASN A 92 -8.08 16.36 12.98
CA ASN A 92 -8.01 17.63 13.71
C ASN A 92 -8.64 17.55 15.12
N GLU A 93 -9.64 16.69 15.30
CA GLU A 93 -10.33 16.49 16.58
C GLU A 93 -9.67 15.41 17.44
N TYR A 94 -9.39 14.25 16.86
CA TYR A 94 -9.02 13.04 17.62
C TYR A 94 -7.51 12.84 17.77
N LYS A 95 -6.71 13.36 16.84
CA LYS A 95 -5.24 13.29 16.82
C LYS A 95 -4.66 11.88 17.02
N ILE A 96 -5.34 10.85 16.49
CA ILE A 96 -4.87 9.45 16.62
C ILE A 96 -3.66 9.20 15.73
N THR A 97 -3.62 9.80 14.55
CA THR A 97 -2.45 9.74 13.67
C THR A 97 -1.25 10.43 14.30
N TYR A 98 -1.45 11.61 14.89
CA TYR A 98 -0.41 12.32 15.64
C TYR A 98 0.20 11.43 16.73
N LYS A 99 -0.64 10.84 17.59
CA LYS A 99 -0.20 9.93 18.66
C LYS A 99 0.55 8.70 18.12
N LEU A 100 0.10 8.17 16.97
CA LEU A 100 0.80 7.05 16.33
C LEU A 100 2.18 7.45 15.82
N LEU A 101 2.31 8.62 15.19
CA LEU A 101 3.60 9.13 14.70
C LEU A 101 4.56 9.42 15.85
N GLU A 102 4.08 9.99 16.94
CA GLU A 102 4.86 10.18 18.18
C GLU A 102 5.36 8.83 18.74
N LEU A 103 4.47 7.82 18.80
CA LEU A 103 4.82 6.47 19.25
C LEU A 103 5.87 5.82 18.33
N THR A 104 5.70 5.92 17.02
CA THR A 104 6.65 5.34 16.06
C THR A 104 7.99 6.05 16.11
N LYS A 105 8.03 7.37 16.30
CA LYS A 105 9.26 8.13 16.54
C LYS A 105 9.96 7.66 17.80
N LYS A 106 9.23 7.49 18.92
CA LYS A 106 9.78 6.99 20.19
C LYS A 106 10.52 5.66 20.02
N TYR A 107 9.96 4.73 19.24
CA TYR A 107 10.55 3.40 19.01
C TYR A 107 11.40 3.32 17.74
N ASN A 108 11.68 4.44 17.09
CA ASN A 108 12.41 4.53 15.81
C ASN A 108 11.83 3.57 14.76
N TYR A 109 10.50 3.51 14.62
CA TYR A 109 9.80 2.48 13.85
C TYR A 109 9.41 2.95 12.45
N PRO A 110 9.73 2.19 11.36
CA PRO A 110 9.49 2.61 9.99
C PRO A 110 8.00 2.60 9.62
N VAL A 111 7.52 3.69 9.00
CA VAL A 111 6.12 3.86 8.57
C VAL A 111 6.06 4.45 7.17
N LEU A 112 5.37 3.79 6.25
CA LEU A 112 4.94 4.37 4.98
C LEU A 112 3.53 4.93 5.15
N ILE A 113 3.37 6.22 4.93
CA ILE A 113 2.14 6.98 5.13
C ILE A 113 1.46 7.22 3.79
N SER A 114 0.33 6.58 3.55
CA SER A 114 -0.49 6.79 2.35
C SER A 114 -1.60 7.81 2.62
N THR A 115 -1.66 8.86 1.80
CA THR A 115 -2.64 9.93 1.98
C THR A 115 -3.04 10.59 0.66
N LYS A 116 -4.20 11.23 0.67
CA LYS A 116 -4.68 12.17 -0.36
C LYS A 116 -4.66 13.63 0.13
N THR A 117 -4.19 13.86 1.35
CA THR A 117 -4.10 15.24 1.87
C THR A 117 -3.08 16.07 1.09
N SER A 118 -3.24 17.38 1.14
CA SER A 118 -2.26 18.36 0.64
C SER A 118 -1.65 19.19 1.75
N HIS A 119 -2.04 18.93 2.97
CA HIS A 119 -1.56 19.70 4.12
C HIS A 119 -1.64 18.84 5.38
N ILE A 120 -0.63 19.00 6.22
CA ILE A 120 -0.63 18.55 7.62
C ILE A 120 -0.22 19.74 8.49
N PRO A 121 -0.80 19.88 9.70
CA PRO A 121 -0.43 20.96 10.61
C PRO A 121 1.09 20.94 10.92
N GLU A 122 1.67 22.12 11.12
CA GLU A 122 3.13 22.26 11.36
C GLU A 122 3.60 21.43 12.56
N GLU A 123 2.77 21.31 13.60
CA GLU A 123 3.06 20.50 14.79
C GLU A 123 3.36 19.02 14.50
N TYR A 124 2.87 18.47 13.37
CA TYR A 124 3.16 17.09 12.99
C TYR A 124 4.62 16.89 12.59
N PHE A 125 5.30 17.95 12.13
CA PHE A 125 6.72 17.84 11.80
C PHE A 125 7.60 17.71 13.04
N GLU A 126 7.08 18.00 14.22
CA GLU A 126 7.78 17.72 15.48
C GLU A 126 7.84 16.20 15.79
N VAL A 127 6.83 15.44 15.36
CA VAL A 127 6.75 13.99 15.58
C VAL A 127 7.15 13.17 14.36
N LEU A 128 7.24 13.79 13.18
CA LEU A 128 7.75 13.16 11.97
C LEU A 128 9.30 13.12 11.99
N ASP A 129 9.85 12.07 11.42
CA ASP A 129 11.30 11.88 11.23
C ASP A 129 11.54 11.24 9.86
N ASN A 130 12.27 11.91 8.99
CA ASN A 130 12.50 11.49 7.61
C ASN A 130 13.34 10.20 7.47
N ARG A 131 13.94 9.71 8.56
CA ARG A 131 14.67 8.44 8.58
C ARG A 131 13.73 7.24 8.69
N ILE A 132 12.53 7.43 9.27
CA ILE A 132 11.58 6.36 9.58
C ILE A 132 10.17 6.61 9.05
N HIS A 133 9.88 7.80 8.57
CA HIS A 133 8.60 8.14 7.97
C HIS A 133 8.79 8.47 6.49
N ALA A 134 8.05 7.80 5.64
CA ALA A 134 8.01 8.03 4.20
C ALA A 134 6.57 8.29 3.77
N PHE A 135 6.38 9.03 2.69
CA PHE A 135 5.05 9.42 2.22
C PHE A 135 4.72 8.82 0.86
N GLN A 136 3.49 8.36 0.73
CA GLN A 136 2.91 7.95 -0.54
C GLN A 136 1.64 8.78 -0.79
N ILE A 137 1.74 9.76 -1.70
CA ILE A 137 0.64 10.66 -2.01
C ILE A 137 -0.18 10.07 -3.15
N SER A 138 -1.46 9.81 -2.90
CA SER A 138 -2.36 9.28 -3.93
C SER A 138 -2.81 10.39 -4.87
N LEU A 139 -2.60 10.20 -6.17
CA LEU A 139 -3.01 11.14 -7.21
C LEU A 139 -3.24 10.41 -8.53
N MET A 140 -4.50 10.29 -8.96
CA MET A 140 -4.86 9.54 -10.17
C MET A 140 -4.91 10.40 -11.44
N SER A 141 -4.93 11.73 -11.32
CA SER A 141 -5.04 12.66 -12.45
C SER A 141 -4.53 14.03 -12.07
N MET A 142 -4.03 14.79 -13.05
CA MET A 142 -3.75 16.23 -12.95
C MET A 142 -4.95 17.10 -13.34
N ASP A 143 -5.99 16.51 -13.92
CA ASP A 143 -7.22 17.18 -14.32
C ASP A 143 -8.11 17.42 -13.09
N GLU A 144 -8.31 18.71 -12.75
CA GLU A 144 -9.08 19.11 -11.57
C GLU A 144 -10.57 18.74 -11.69
N GLU A 145 -11.16 18.85 -12.89
CA GLU A 145 -12.56 18.49 -13.13
C GLU A 145 -12.76 16.98 -12.99
N TYR A 146 -11.85 16.19 -13.57
CA TYR A 146 -11.86 14.76 -13.43
C TYR A 146 -11.71 14.31 -11.96
N ILE A 147 -10.81 14.93 -11.22
CA ILE A 147 -10.66 14.65 -9.78
C ILE A 147 -11.96 14.96 -9.03
N ARG A 148 -12.58 16.12 -9.25
CA ARG A 148 -13.84 16.49 -8.57
C ARG A 148 -15.00 15.55 -8.88
N LYS A 149 -15.02 14.96 -10.09
CA LYS A 149 -16.03 13.95 -10.47
C LYS A 149 -15.96 12.70 -9.59
N PHE A 150 -14.75 12.25 -9.22
CA PHE A 150 -14.53 10.98 -8.52
C PHE A 150 -14.01 11.10 -7.10
N GLU A 151 -13.36 12.19 -6.76
CA GLU A 151 -12.78 12.50 -5.45
C GLU A 151 -13.35 13.81 -4.91
N THR A 152 -14.60 13.81 -4.50
CA THR A 152 -15.40 15.03 -4.27
C THR A 152 -14.87 15.95 -3.18
N ARG A 153 -14.19 15.40 -2.17
CA ARG A 153 -13.74 16.16 -0.98
C ARG A 153 -12.22 16.09 -0.76
N THR A 154 -11.47 15.62 -1.73
CA THR A 154 -10.01 15.62 -1.63
C THR A 154 -9.43 16.96 -2.08
N PRO A 155 -8.21 17.32 -1.65
CA PRO A 155 -7.47 18.43 -2.21
C PRO A 155 -7.24 18.30 -3.73
N LEU A 156 -7.05 19.43 -4.41
CA LEU A 156 -6.80 19.46 -5.85
C LEU A 156 -5.42 18.92 -6.20
N PRO A 157 -5.21 18.46 -7.45
CA PRO A 157 -3.93 17.93 -7.91
C PRO A 157 -2.75 18.86 -7.69
N LYS A 158 -2.91 20.16 -7.98
CA LYS A 158 -1.89 21.18 -7.76
C LYS A 158 -1.47 21.32 -6.29
N GLU A 159 -2.42 21.18 -5.38
CA GLU A 159 -2.17 21.25 -3.94
C GLU A 159 -1.40 20.02 -3.46
N ARG A 160 -1.76 18.80 -3.94
CA ARG A 160 -1.02 17.57 -3.64
C ARG A 160 0.40 17.59 -4.24
N LYS A 161 0.57 18.17 -5.43
CA LYS A 161 1.88 18.39 -6.04
C LYS A 161 2.74 19.33 -5.19
N ALA A 162 2.17 20.44 -4.71
CA ALA A 162 2.86 21.37 -3.83
C ALA A 162 3.26 20.70 -2.51
N PHE A 163 2.38 19.86 -1.95
CA PHE A 163 2.67 19.09 -0.74
C PHE A 163 3.79 18.07 -0.96
N ALA A 164 3.81 17.39 -2.10
CA ALA A 164 4.92 16.49 -2.45
C ALA A 164 6.27 17.24 -2.47
N ARG A 165 6.32 18.43 -3.04
CA ARG A 165 7.53 19.27 -3.02
C ARG A 165 7.92 19.67 -1.60
N LEU A 166 6.96 20.15 -0.80
CA LEU A 166 7.21 20.52 0.60
C LEU A 166 7.85 19.36 1.39
N LEU A 167 7.32 18.15 1.22
CA LEU A 167 7.87 16.96 1.89
C LEU A 167 9.29 16.64 1.40
N LYS A 168 9.54 16.76 0.08
CA LYS A 168 10.88 16.58 -0.49
C LYS A 168 11.86 17.63 0.03
N ASP A 169 11.46 18.89 0.12
CA ASP A 169 12.28 19.97 0.64
C ASP A 169 12.64 19.78 2.13
N ARG A 170 11.79 19.05 2.86
CA ARG A 170 12.03 18.62 4.25
C ARG A 170 12.78 17.29 4.37
N GLY A 171 13.27 16.74 3.27
CA GLY A 171 14.11 15.55 3.22
C GLY A 171 13.39 14.22 3.35
N PHE A 172 12.04 14.19 3.24
CA PHE A 172 11.29 12.94 3.25
C PHE A 172 11.42 12.20 1.92
N TRP A 173 11.43 10.87 1.98
CA TRP A 173 11.17 10.06 0.80
C TRP A 173 9.70 10.15 0.45
N VAL A 174 9.41 10.45 -0.82
CA VAL A 174 8.05 10.68 -1.30
C VAL A 174 7.79 9.88 -2.56
N SER A 175 6.69 9.14 -2.57
CA SER A 175 6.17 8.50 -3.78
C SER A 175 4.79 9.05 -4.16
N ILE A 176 4.47 8.91 -5.45
CA ILE A 176 3.09 9.12 -5.94
C ILE A 176 2.45 7.76 -6.18
N ARG A 177 1.19 7.62 -5.77
CA ARG A 177 0.38 6.44 -6.06
C ARG A 177 -0.73 6.79 -7.05
N ILE A 178 -0.56 6.34 -8.30
CA ILE A 178 -1.58 6.40 -9.34
C ILE A 178 -2.48 5.16 -9.16
N GLN A 179 -3.40 5.26 -8.22
CA GLN A 179 -4.36 4.21 -7.93
C GLN A 179 -5.71 4.82 -7.56
N PRO A 180 -6.71 4.54 -8.41
CA PRO A 180 -6.64 3.69 -9.59
C PRO A 180 -6.12 4.44 -10.83
N LEU A 181 -5.36 3.74 -11.69
CA LEU A 181 -5.18 4.17 -13.08
C LEU A 181 -6.45 3.77 -13.85
N ILE A 182 -7.22 4.78 -14.26
CA ILE A 182 -8.48 4.60 -14.99
C ILE A 182 -8.26 4.84 -16.49
N LYS A 183 -7.70 5.98 -16.85
CA LYS A 183 -7.36 6.35 -18.23
C LYS A 183 -5.85 6.61 -18.30
N ILE A 184 -5.20 6.03 -19.29
CA ILE A 184 -3.74 6.14 -19.44
C ILE A 184 -3.28 7.59 -19.57
N GLN A 185 -4.04 8.46 -20.24
CA GLN A 185 -3.66 9.86 -20.41
C GLN A 185 -3.48 10.56 -19.06
N HIS A 186 -4.38 10.36 -18.11
CA HIS A 186 -4.24 10.93 -16.77
C HIS A 186 -3.00 10.44 -16.05
N GLY A 187 -2.64 9.15 -16.21
CA GLY A 187 -1.40 8.60 -15.69
C GLY A 187 -0.16 9.24 -16.30
N LEU A 188 -0.16 9.43 -17.63
CA LEU A 188 0.93 10.10 -18.34
C LEU A 188 1.13 11.54 -17.86
N ASP A 189 0.05 12.28 -17.64
CA ASP A 189 0.11 13.66 -17.14
C ASP A 189 0.68 13.71 -15.70
N VAL A 190 0.27 12.79 -14.83
CA VAL A 190 0.82 12.66 -13.47
C VAL A 190 2.31 12.34 -13.51
N VAL A 191 2.74 11.36 -14.31
CA VAL A 191 4.16 10.98 -14.44
C VAL A 191 4.99 12.14 -14.99
N LYS A 192 4.53 12.82 -16.04
CA LYS A 192 5.20 13.98 -16.63
C LYS A 192 5.42 15.09 -15.61
N GLU A 193 4.42 15.36 -14.77
CA GLU A 193 4.43 16.49 -13.83
C GLU A 193 5.19 16.20 -12.53
N LEU A 194 5.31 14.92 -12.13
CA LEU A 194 5.77 14.56 -10.79
C LEU A 194 7.03 13.67 -10.76
N SER A 195 7.34 12.93 -11.82
CA SER A 195 8.49 12.00 -11.80
C SER A 195 9.85 12.67 -11.63
N GLY A 196 9.95 13.98 -11.90
CA GLY A 196 11.16 14.77 -11.62
C GLY A 196 11.21 15.40 -10.22
N ILE A 197 10.20 15.15 -9.39
CA ILE A 197 10.05 15.73 -8.05
C ILE A 197 10.16 14.65 -6.97
N VAL A 198 9.55 13.48 -7.22
CA VAL A 198 9.41 12.40 -6.25
C VAL A 198 10.43 11.27 -6.47
N ASP A 199 10.58 10.41 -5.48
CA ASP A 199 11.56 9.32 -5.52
C ASP A 199 11.02 8.09 -6.26
N TYR A 200 9.70 7.90 -6.29
CA TYR A 200 9.07 6.70 -6.82
C TYR A 200 7.63 6.96 -7.27
N ILE A 201 7.15 6.15 -8.21
CA ILE A 201 5.73 6.16 -8.60
C ILE A 201 5.20 4.72 -8.55
N THR A 202 4.10 4.51 -7.83
CA THR A 202 3.36 3.25 -7.82
C THR A 202 2.13 3.37 -8.73
N VAL A 203 1.92 2.39 -9.59
CA VAL A 203 0.76 2.34 -10.50
C VAL A 203 -0.04 1.07 -10.23
N GLU A 204 -1.36 1.21 -10.12
CA GLU A 204 -2.28 0.07 -10.07
C GLU A 204 -3.57 0.45 -10.83
N HIS A 205 -3.96 -0.39 -11.77
CA HIS A 205 -5.18 -0.18 -12.56
C HIS A 205 -6.44 -0.33 -11.72
N ILE A 206 -7.53 0.26 -12.21
CA ILE A 206 -8.84 0.12 -11.52
C ILE A 206 -9.29 -1.33 -11.47
N LYS A 207 -9.85 -1.69 -10.31
CA LYS A 207 -10.55 -2.96 -10.08
C LYS A 207 -11.99 -2.67 -9.70
N ILE A 208 -12.93 -3.30 -10.37
CA ILE A 208 -14.36 -3.11 -10.15
C ILE A 208 -14.96 -4.40 -9.57
N GLY A 209 -15.45 -4.33 -8.34
CA GLY A 209 -16.04 -5.51 -7.68
C GLY A 209 -17.24 -6.08 -8.43
N ASN A 210 -17.31 -7.41 -8.56
CA ASN A 210 -18.41 -8.11 -9.21
C ASN A 210 -19.76 -7.93 -8.50
N ASP A 211 -19.70 -7.80 -7.19
CA ASP A 211 -20.82 -7.60 -6.26
C ASP A 211 -21.20 -6.13 -6.08
N ASN A 212 -20.49 -5.23 -6.75
CA ASN A 212 -20.81 -3.80 -6.70
C ASN A 212 -22.14 -3.54 -7.42
N ALA A 213 -23.18 -3.18 -6.66
CA ALA A 213 -24.51 -2.85 -7.20
C ALA A 213 -24.45 -1.71 -8.23
N ASN A 214 -23.46 -0.83 -8.12
CA ASN A 214 -23.24 0.30 -9.02
C ASN A 214 -22.22 0.01 -10.13
N LYS A 215 -21.81 -1.25 -10.32
CA LYS A 215 -20.77 -1.63 -11.29
C LYS A 215 -21.06 -1.08 -12.70
N LYS A 216 -22.28 -1.30 -13.18
CA LYS A 216 -22.67 -0.80 -14.51
C LYS A 216 -22.55 0.72 -14.62
N GLN A 217 -22.96 1.42 -13.57
CA GLN A 217 -22.86 2.87 -13.51
C GLN A 217 -21.40 3.34 -13.44
N MET A 218 -20.53 2.61 -12.73
CA MET A 218 -19.10 2.91 -12.70
C MET A 218 -18.46 2.82 -14.08
N PHE A 219 -18.78 1.80 -14.90
CA PHE A 219 -18.31 1.72 -16.29
C PHE A 219 -18.74 2.95 -17.11
N ILE A 220 -19.99 3.38 -16.96
CA ILE A 220 -20.54 4.55 -17.65
C ILE A 220 -19.86 5.84 -17.18
N ASP A 221 -19.81 6.06 -15.86
CA ASP A 221 -19.28 7.31 -15.28
C ASP A 221 -17.78 7.50 -15.55
N MET A 222 -17.04 6.39 -15.62
CA MET A 222 -15.61 6.39 -15.91
C MET A 222 -15.32 6.27 -17.41
N GLU A 223 -16.37 6.16 -18.25
CA GLU A 223 -16.26 6.00 -19.70
C GLU A 223 -15.34 4.82 -20.08
N LEU A 224 -15.55 3.69 -19.40
CA LEU A 224 -14.79 2.46 -19.60
C LEU A 224 -15.53 1.54 -20.57
N ASN A 225 -14.78 0.92 -21.49
CA ASN A 225 -15.32 -0.11 -22.35
C ASN A 225 -15.28 -1.46 -21.65
N PRO A 226 -16.42 -2.11 -21.39
CA PRO A 226 -16.44 -3.41 -20.72
C PRO A 226 -15.63 -4.51 -21.43
N SER A 227 -15.42 -4.41 -22.76
CA SER A 227 -14.63 -5.37 -23.54
C SER A 227 -13.14 -5.34 -23.19
N ASP A 228 -12.65 -4.24 -22.58
CA ASP A 228 -11.26 -4.10 -22.16
C ASP A 228 -10.98 -4.79 -20.83
N PHE A 229 -12.02 -5.39 -20.23
CA PHE A 229 -11.95 -6.01 -18.90
C PHE A 229 -12.18 -7.53 -18.96
N LYS A 230 -11.49 -8.24 -18.07
CA LYS A 230 -11.71 -9.66 -17.77
C LYS A 230 -12.21 -9.83 -16.33
N SER A 231 -12.98 -10.87 -16.10
CA SER A 231 -13.33 -11.29 -14.74
C SER A 231 -12.14 -11.98 -14.08
N CYS A 232 -11.77 -11.53 -12.90
CA CYS A 232 -10.70 -12.11 -12.11
C CYS A 232 -11.20 -12.34 -10.67
N GLY A 233 -11.68 -13.54 -10.37
CA GLY A 233 -12.27 -13.87 -9.08
C GLY A 233 -13.49 -13.01 -8.77
N ARG A 234 -13.38 -12.13 -7.78
CA ARG A 234 -14.47 -11.24 -7.36
C ARG A 234 -14.43 -9.84 -7.99
N GLU A 235 -13.53 -9.61 -8.92
CA GLU A 235 -13.29 -8.29 -9.50
C GLU A 235 -13.24 -8.37 -11.03
N TYR A 236 -13.54 -7.26 -11.70
CA TYR A 236 -13.20 -7.00 -13.09
C TYR A 236 -11.92 -6.19 -13.13
N GLU A 237 -10.97 -6.63 -13.91
CA GLU A 237 -9.70 -5.98 -14.16
C GLU A 237 -9.48 -5.76 -15.64
N PHE A 238 -8.72 -4.74 -16.03
CA PHE A 238 -8.28 -4.60 -17.41
C PHE A 238 -7.57 -5.86 -17.91
N MET A 239 -7.70 -6.14 -19.21
CA MET A 239 -6.91 -7.17 -19.87
C MET A 239 -5.42 -6.96 -19.61
N THR A 240 -4.67 -8.03 -19.42
CA THR A 240 -3.25 -7.98 -19.06
C THR A 240 -2.43 -7.20 -20.10
N ASP A 241 -2.73 -7.36 -21.39
CA ASP A 241 -1.99 -6.67 -22.46
C ASP A 241 -2.21 -5.15 -22.42
N ILE A 242 -3.42 -4.69 -22.13
CA ILE A 242 -3.73 -3.27 -21.94
C ILE A 242 -2.95 -2.70 -20.74
N LYS A 243 -2.96 -3.43 -19.63
CA LYS A 243 -2.20 -3.03 -18.42
C LYS A 243 -0.70 -2.95 -18.73
N ARG A 244 -0.15 -3.96 -19.42
CA ARG A 244 1.26 -4.00 -19.82
C ARG A 244 1.64 -2.82 -20.69
N GLU A 245 0.86 -2.54 -21.75
CA GLU A 245 1.10 -1.39 -22.61
C GLU A 245 1.10 -0.08 -21.83
N ASN A 246 0.12 0.11 -20.96
CA ASN A 246 0.04 1.29 -20.12
C ASN A 246 1.29 1.48 -19.24
N ILE A 247 1.76 0.42 -18.56
CA ILE A 247 2.96 0.48 -17.73
C ILE A 247 4.19 0.84 -18.56
N LEU A 248 4.36 0.22 -19.71
CA LEU A 248 5.50 0.52 -20.62
C LEU A 248 5.48 1.99 -21.08
N ARG A 249 4.31 2.52 -21.42
CA ARG A 249 4.15 3.94 -21.81
C ARG A 249 4.49 4.89 -20.65
N LEU A 250 4.07 4.59 -19.44
CA LEU A 250 4.41 5.39 -18.25
C LEU A 250 5.91 5.35 -17.96
N LYS A 251 6.52 4.17 -18.03
CA LYS A 251 7.97 4.01 -17.82
C LYS A 251 8.80 4.76 -18.86
N ALA A 252 8.35 4.80 -20.10
CA ALA A 252 9.06 5.49 -21.19
C ALA A 252 9.25 6.99 -20.96
N ILE A 253 8.39 7.64 -20.17
CA ILE A 253 8.45 9.09 -19.88
C ILE A 253 8.84 9.42 -18.43
N SER A 254 8.94 8.42 -17.57
CA SER A 254 9.24 8.64 -16.15
C SER A 254 10.70 9.00 -15.94
N LYS A 255 10.95 9.93 -15.02
CA LYS A 255 12.28 10.33 -14.54
C LYS A 255 12.66 9.66 -13.21
N CYS A 256 11.74 8.91 -12.61
CA CYS A 256 11.99 8.11 -11.41
C CYS A 256 11.50 6.68 -11.62
N PRO A 257 11.91 5.72 -10.79
CA PRO A 257 11.44 4.34 -10.87
C PRO A 257 9.92 4.21 -10.74
N ILE A 258 9.34 3.24 -11.45
CA ILE A 258 7.91 2.90 -11.39
C ILE A 258 7.72 1.47 -10.87
N GLY A 259 6.83 1.32 -9.88
CA GLY A 259 6.34 0.03 -9.41
C GLY A 259 4.93 -0.27 -9.90
N CYS A 260 4.66 -1.54 -10.14
CA CYS A 260 3.38 -2.03 -10.59
C CYS A 260 2.66 -2.79 -9.48
N GLY A 261 1.46 -2.30 -9.09
CA GLY A 261 0.61 -2.91 -8.06
C GLY A 261 -0.35 -3.98 -8.58
N ASP A 262 -0.42 -4.16 -9.90
CA ASP A 262 -1.23 -5.21 -10.50
C ASP A 262 -0.59 -6.58 -10.30
N ASN A 263 -1.37 -7.55 -9.81
CA ASN A 263 -0.86 -8.86 -9.41
C ASN A 263 -0.22 -9.69 -10.53
N ASP A 264 -0.59 -9.40 -11.77
CA ASP A 264 -0.11 -10.10 -12.98
C ASP A 264 1.01 -9.35 -13.71
N LEU A 265 1.53 -8.25 -13.15
CA LEU A 265 2.56 -7.40 -13.79
C LEU A 265 3.68 -6.97 -12.83
N HIS A 266 3.95 -7.76 -11.78
CA HIS A 266 5.00 -7.38 -10.81
C HIS A 266 6.40 -7.34 -11.42
N GLU A 267 6.65 -8.15 -12.44
CA GLU A 267 7.90 -8.20 -13.19
C GLU A 267 8.22 -6.87 -13.89
N PHE A 268 7.22 -6.01 -14.07
CA PHE A 268 7.40 -4.67 -14.63
C PHE A 268 7.76 -3.62 -13.60
N SER A 269 7.84 -3.94 -12.31
CA SER A 269 8.34 -3.02 -11.29
C SER A 269 9.85 -2.79 -11.43
N ASP A 270 10.28 -1.54 -11.22
CA ASP A 270 11.70 -1.17 -11.21
C ASP A 270 12.38 -1.49 -9.86
N SER A 271 11.62 -1.89 -8.87
CA SER A 271 12.08 -2.36 -7.56
C SER A 271 11.46 -3.71 -7.21
N ASN A 272 11.88 -4.29 -6.09
CA ASN A 272 11.44 -5.61 -5.66
C ASN A 272 9.99 -5.68 -5.16
N ASN A 273 9.34 -4.52 -5.05
CA ASN A 273 7.94 -4.43 -4.63
C ASN A 273 7.24 -3.22 -5.25
N CYS A 274 5.92 -3.27 -5.33
CA CYS A 274 5.13 -2.26 -6.02
C CYS A 274 5.22 -0.84 -5.43
N CYS A 275 5.55 -0.70 -4.15
CA CYS A 275 5.57 0.59 -3.47
C CYS A 275 6.98 1.21 -3.34
N GLY A 276 8.01 0.52 -3.85
CA GLY A 276 9.38 1.03 -3.83
C GLY A 276 10.00 1.20 -2.44
N ILE A 277 9.42 0.55 -1.43
CA ILE A 277 9.84 0.72 -0.04
C ILE A 277 11.28 0.24 0.20
N ASP A 278 11.76 -0.70 -0.61
CA ASP A 278 13.15 -1.20 -0.63
C ASP A 278 14.15 -0.16 -1.14
N THR A 279 13.68 0.95 -1.71
CA THR A 279 14.52 2.05 -2.17
C THR A 279 14.66 3.19 -1.14
N ILE A 280 13.98 3.10 0.02
CA ILE A 280 13.94 4.20 0.99
C ILE A 280 15.27 4.33 1.74
N ASN A 281 15.53 3.47 2.68
CA ASN A 281 16.77 3.41 3.46
C ASN A 281 16.84 2.12 4.30
N GLU A 282 17.90 1.98 5.09
CA GLU A 282 18.14 0.80 5.91
C GLU A 282 17.06 0.49 6.96
N ASN A 283 16.39 1.51 7.53
CA ASN A 283 15.31 1.29 8.50
C ASN A 283 14.11 0.55 7.91
N PHE A 284 13.91 0.69 6.58
CA PHE A 284 12.85 -0.01 5.85
C PHE A 284 13.32 -1.34 5.24
N ASN A 285 14.63 -1.58 5.21
CA ASN A 285 15.22 -2.65 4.40
C ASN A 285 15.38 -3.98 5.11
N GLU A 286 15.36 -4.03 6.45
CA GLU A 286 15.61 -5.27 7.18
C GLU A 286 14.59 -6.36 6.81
N TRP A 287 13.31 -6.05 6.95
CA TRP A 287 12.24 -6.97 6.53
C TRP A 287 12.20 -7.15 5.01
N ILE A 288 12.42 -6.09 4.26
CA ILE A 288 12.30 -6.09 2.80
C ILE A 288 13.38 -6.92 2.15
N LYS A 289 14.57 -7.00 2.71
CA LYS A 289 15.59 -7.95 2.24
C LYS A 289 15.04 -9.37 2.20
N TYR A 290 14.34 -9.79 3.22
CA TYR A 290 13.69 -11.09 3.24
C TYR A 290 12.57 -11.19 2.21
N ASN A 291 11.75 -10.17 2.10
CA ASN A 291 10.63 -10.14 1.17
C ASN A 291 11.11 -10.07 -0.30
N SER A 292 12.12 -9.25 -0.60
CA SER A 292 12.68 -9.15 -1.94
C SER A 292 13.42 -10.41 -2.37
N MET A 293 14.03 -11.15 -1.45
CA MET A 293 14.54 -12.48 -1.72
C MET A 293 13.46 -13.46 -2.20
N TYR A 294 12.21 -13.20 -1.80
CA TYR A 294 11.08 -13.98 -2.27
C TYR A 294 10.56 -13.56 -3.63
N ILE A 295 10.53 -12.28 -3.90
CA ILE A 295 9.99 -11.71 -5.13
C ILE A 295 10.98 -11.90 -6.29
N ASN A 296 12.26 -11.68 -6.04
CA ASN A 296 13.33 -11.74 -7.06
C ASN A 296 13.84 -13.14 -7.39
N LYS A 297 13.33 -14.13 -6.74
CA LYS A 297 13.80 -15.44 -7.09
C LYS A 297 13.26 -15.89 -8.42
N THR A 298 14.08 -15.65 -9.39
CA THR A 298 14.22 -16.41 -10.62
C THR A 298 12.93 -17.04 -11.11
N ASN A 299 12.80 -17.11 -12.37
CA ASN A 299 11.82 -17.80 -13.20
C ASN A 299 11.18 -19.09 -12.66
N ASP A 300 11.54 -19.52 -11.46
CA ASP A 300 10.93 -20.62 -10.73
C ASP A 300 10.20 -20.10 -9.47
N ASP A 301 9.15 -19.37 -9.72
CA ASP A 301 8.24 -18.78 -8.72
C ASP A 301 7.67 -19.80 -7.71
N THR A 302 7.91 -21.07 -7.92
CA THR A 302 7.29 -22.15 -7.14
C THR A 302 8.15 -22.61 -5.96
N GLN A 303 9.40 -22.17 -5.84
CA GLN A 303 10.34 -22.77 -4.89
C GLN A 303 10.45 -22.10 -3.53
N TRP A 304 9.91 -20.94 -3.33
CA TRP A 304 10.20 -20.17 -2.13
C TRP A 304 9.16 -20.24 -1.02
N TYR A 305 8.05 -20.89 -1.26
CA TYR A 305 7.21 -21.39 -0.18
C TYR A 305 6.64 -22.77 -0.49
N PRO A 306 6.31 -23.56 0.54
CA PRO A 306 5.91 -24.92 0.33
C PRO A 306 4.69 -25.00 -0.58
N LYS A 307 4.71 -25.94 -1.52
CA LYS A 307 3.52 -26.27 -2.32
C LYS A 307 2.41 -26.65 -1.36
N CYS A 308 1.32 -25.89 -1.38
CA CYS A 308 0.14 -26.21 -0.60
C CYS A 308 -0.85 -26.98 -1.49
N ASN A 309 -1.24 -28.15 -1.04
CA ASN A 309 -2.23 -29.01 -1.73
C ASN A 309 -3.64 -28.78 -1.23
N CYS A 310 -3.91 -27.76 -0.42
CA CYS A 310 -5.25 -27.43 0.01
C CYS A 310 -6.12 -26.95 -1.18
N SER A 311 -7.44 -27.18 -1.08
CA SER A 311 -8.38 -26.81 -2.15
C SER A 311 -8.29 -25.34 -2.57
N SER A 312 -7.98 -24.43 -1.63
CA SER A 312 -7.85 -23.02 -1.93
C SER A 312 -6.59 -22.69 -2.76
N CYS A 313 -5.51 -23.45 -2.60
CA CYS A 313 -4.29 -23.25 -3.36
C CYS A 313 -4.34 -23.96 -4.72
N VAL A 314 -4.91 -25.15 -4.77
CA VAL A 314 -5.10 -25.92 -6.02
C VAL A 314 -6.00 -25.16 -6.99
N ASN A 315 -7.07 -24.55 -6.50
CA ASN A 315 -7.99 -23.73 -7.32
C ASN A 315 -7.36 -22.41 -7.82
N ASN A 316 -6.21 -22.02 -7.30
CA ASN A 316 -5.44 -20.86 -7.72
C ASN A 316 -4.16 -21.27 -8.51
N GLU A 317 -4.20 -22.34 -9.29
CA GLU A 317 -3.08 -22.80 -10.12
C GLU A 317 -1.78 -23.04 -9.33
N GLY A 318 -1.92 -23.50 -8.08
CA GLY A 318 -0.80 -23.73 -7.18
C GLY A 318 -0.27 -22.46 -6.49
N ARG A 319 -0.91 -21.31 -6.70
CA ARG A 319 -0.61 -20.10 -5.92
C ARG A 319 -1.10 -20.27 -4.50
N VAL A 320 -0.23 -20.07 -3.54
CA VAL A 320 -0.59 -20.19 -2.11
C VAL A 320 -1.67 -19.17 -1.76
N SER A 321 -2.77 -19.62 -1.19
CA SER A 321 -3.83 -18.73 -0.71
C SER A 321 -3.30 -17.82 0.39
N GLY A 322 -3.89 -16.63 0.54
CA GLY A 322 -3.53 -15.71 1.61
C GLY A 322 -3.57 -16.34 3.02
N TRP A 323 -4.41 -17.35 3.23
CA TRP A 323 -4.48 -18.10 4.48
C TRP A 323 -3.27 -19.00 4.71
N CYS A 324 -2.90 -19.81 3.73
CA CYS A 324 -1.73 -20.67 3.84
C CYS A 324 -0.45 -19.85 4.00
N PHE A 325 -0.40 -18.68 3.38
CA PHE A 325 0.71 -17.78 3.53
C PHE A 325 0.76 -17.11 4.91
N GLN A 326 -0.38 -16.76 5.49
CA GLN A 326 -0.43 -16.26 6.86
C GLN A 326 0.06 -17.30 7.86
N ASP A 327 -0.39 -18.55 7.72
CA ASP A 327 0.10 -19.64 8.57
C ASP A 327 1.60 -19.86 8.43
N TYR A 328 2.10 -19.76 7.20
CA TYR A 328 3.51 -19.89 6.92
C TYR A 328 4.34 -18.74 7.51
N VAL A 329 3.90 -17.50 7.38
CA VAL A 329 4.54 -16.34 8.01
C VAL A 329 4.51 -16.46 9.53
N GLN A 330 3.42 -16.97 10.10
CA GLN A 330 3.33 -17.23 11.53
C GLN A 330 4.36 -18.28 11.98
N ASP A 331 4.52 -19.36 11.23
CA ASP A 331 5.51 -20.40 11.54
C ASP A 331 6.93 -19.86 11.39
N TYR A 332 7.18 -19.05 10.38
CA TYR A 332 8.45 -18.37 10.18
C TYR A 332 8.79 -17.39 11.30
N MET A 333 7.85 -16.55 11.71
CA MET A 333 8.04 -15.59 12.78
C MET A 333 8.28 -16.27 14.13
N LYS A 334 7.70 -17.46 14.33
CA LYS A 334 7.94 -18.28 15.53
C LYS A 334 9.28 -19.02 15.51
N ASN A 335 9.77 -19.37 14.32
CA ASN A 335 10.95 -20.18 14.12
C ASN A 335 11.84 -19.63 13.00
N PRO A 336 12.46 -18.46 13.18
CA PRO A 336 13.22 -17.79 12.13
C PRO A 336 14.46 -18.57 11.66
N LYS A 337 14.87 -19.61 12.40
CA LYS A 337 15.99 -20.51 12.06
C LYS A 337 15.55 -21.76 11.31
N LYS A 338 14.25 -22.01 11.14
CA LYS A 338 13.79 -23.12 10.30
C LYS A 338 14.15 -22.88 8.85
N GLU A 339 14.74 -23.91 8.25
CA GLU A 339 15.01 -23.95 6.82
C GLU A 339 13.73 -23.78 6.03
N GLY A 340 13.62 -22.74 5.31
CA GLY A 340 12.44 -22.37 4.54
C GLY A 340 12.66 -21.05 3.87
N LEU A 341 11.75 -20.12 4.07
CA LEU A 341 11.77 -18.79 3.50
C LEU A 341 13.08 -18.01 3.68
N CYS A 342 13.84 -18.26 4.73
CA CYS A 342 15.10 -17.56 5.02
C CYS A 342 16.35 -18.19 4.43
N LYS A 343 16.26 -19.36 3.85
CA LYS A 343 17.42 -20.02 3.21
C LYS A 343 17.59 -19.63 1.76
N VAL A 344 17.23 -18.47 1.41
CA VAL A 344 17.86 -17.89 0.25
C VAL A 344 19.20 -17.40 0.72
N LYS A 345 20.22 -18.19 0.45
CA LYS A 345 21.58 -17.71 0.57
C LYS A 345 21.68 -16.36 -0.13
N LEU A 346 22.09 -15.36 0.62
CA LEU A 346 22.69 -14.16 0.10
C LEU A 346 24.09 -14.61 -0.36
N ASP A 347 24.20 -15.13 -1.58
CA ASP A 347 25.48 -15.25 -2.27
C ASP A 347 25.69 -13.98 -3.08
#